data_978a6e0e61f0aea40ed4a9909d2baddc
#
_entry.id   978a6e0e61f0aea40ed4a9909d2baddc
#
_cell.length_a   1.000
_cell.length_b   1.000
_cell.length_c   1.000
_cell.angle_alpha   90.00
_cell.angle_beta   90.00
_cell.angle_gamma   90.00
#
_symmetry.space_group_name_H-M   'P 1'
#
loop_
_entity.id
_entity.type
_entity.pdbx_description
1 polymer ?
#
loop_
_entity_poly.entity_id
_entity_poly.type
_entity_poly.pdbx_seq_one_letter_code
_entity_poly.pdbx_strand_id
1 'polypeptide(L)'
;QRGLSQTDLAGMLGVTNKAVSKWETGKSKPTTNVIRKLAALFKIDINELLSMRDEERKMEISKIVITGGPCAGKSTAMSWVQNAFTQMGYTVLFVPETATELITGGVAPWTCGTNAEYQKCQLRLQIEKEKIFEQAAQTMPVEKILIVCDRGTLDNKAYMKDIEFKRVLRELGSSEVKERDSYDAVFHLVTAANGAEEYYTKVNNTARTETPEQARKIDEKLISE
;
A
#
# COMPACT_ATOMS: atom_id res chain seq x y z
N GLN A 1 36.82 4.86 -15.81
CA GLN A 1 37.57 3.57 -16.03
C GLN A 1 39.08 3.86 -15.83
N ARG A 2 39.69 3.31 -14.75
CA ARG A 2 41.12 3.54 -14.42
C ARG A 2 42.03 2.42 -14.93
N GLY A 3 41.59 1.56 -15.87
CA GLY A 3 42.40 0.49 -16.48
C GLY A 3 42.86 -0.63 -15.54
N LEU A 4 42.23 -0.76 -14.35
CA LEU A 4 42.52 -1.85 -13.41
C LEU A 4 41.84 -3.14 -13.85
N SER A 5 42.57 -4.25 -13.84
CA SER A 5 41.97 -5.57 -14.03
C SER A 5 41.27 -6.05 -12.75
N GLN A 6 40.37 -7.03 -12.87
CA GLN A 6 39.73 -7.67 -11.70
C GLN A 6 40.73 -8.22 -10.71
N THR A 7 41.87 -8.73 -11.22
CA THR A 7 42.97 -9.28 -10.42
C THR A 7 43.69 -8.21 -9.62
N ASP A 8 43.98 -7.05 -10.26
CA ASP A 8 44.64 -5.92 -9.59
C ASP A 8 43.72 -5.36 -8.48
N LEU A 9 42.41 -5.18 -8.78
CA LEU A 9 41.44 -4.70 -7.81
C LEU A 9 41.29 -5.69 -6.64
N ALA A 10 41.23 -6.98 -6.90
CA ALA A 10 41.17 -8.02 -5.88
C ALA A 10 42.39 -7.98 -4.94
N GLY A 11 43.60 -7.84 -5.49
CA GLY A 11 44.80 -7.70 -4.71
C GLY A 11 44.81 -6.45 -3.82
N MET A 12 44.41 -5.29 -4.36
CA MET A 12 44.34 -4.03 -3.60
C MET A 12 43.34 -4.07 -2.45
N LEU A 13 42.22 -4.78 -2.63
CA LEU A 13 41.17 -4.89 -1.63
C LEU A 13 41.36 -6.04 -0.62
N GLY A 14 42.28 -6.97 -0.90
CA GLY A 14 42.50 -8.18 -0.11
C GLY A 14 41.34 -9.18 -0.21
N VAL A 15 40.81 -9.35 -1.41
CA VAL A 15 39.68 -10.27 -1.72
C VAL A 15 40.05 -11.18 -2.89
N THR A 16 39.21 -12.17 -3.21
CA THR A 16 39.43 -13.05 -4.35
C THR A 16 38.93 -12.41 -5.66
N ASN A 17 39.59 -12.75 -6.77
CA ASN A 17 39.15 -12.34 -8.12
C ASN A 17 37.68 -12.75 -8.39
N LYS A 18 37.27 -13.94 -7.90
CA LYS A 18 35.92 -14.45 -8.00
C LYS A 18 34.89 -13.55 -7.25
N ALA A 19 35.31 -12.91 -6.16
CA ALA A 19 34.47 -11.95 -5.44
C ALA A 19 34.24 -10.68 -6.27
N VAL A 20 35.31 -10.11 -6.85
CA VAL A 20 35.23 -8.95 -7.74
C VAL A 20 34.33 -9.23 -8.95
N SER A 21 34.53 -10.37 -9.62
CA SER A 21 33.73 -10.80 -10.77
C SER A 21 32.24 -10.94 -10.40
N LYS A 22 31.93 -11.44 -9.20
CA LYS A 22 30.51 -11.52 -8.72
C LYS A 22 29.92 -10.14 -8.46
N TRP A 23 30.69 -9.16 -8.02
CA TRP A 23 30.23 -7.80 -7.81
C TRP A 23 29.94 -7.09 -9.13
N GLU A 24 30.84 -7.22 -10.11
CA GLU A 24 30.67 -6.64 -11.46
C GLU A 24 29.46 -7.25 -12.21
N THR A 25 29.16 -8.52 -11.95
CA THR A 25 28.01 -9.22 -12.55
C THR A 25 26.72 -9.10 -11.71
N GLY A 26 26.70 -8.33 -10.62
CA GLY A 26 25.55 -8.17 -9.74
C GLY A 26 25.17 -9.41 -8.91
N LYS A 27 25.94 -10.51 -9.01
CA LYS A 27 25.64 -11.79 -8.31
C LYS A 27 25.91 -11.76 -6.80
N SER A 28 26.65 -10.80 -6.32
CA SER A 28 26.85 -10.52 -4.90
C SER A 28 27.26 -9.07 -4.69
N LYS A 29 27.13 -8.57 -3.47
CA LYS A 29 27.49 -7.18 -3.13
C LYS A 29 28.74 -7.18 -2.23
N PRO A 30 29.65 -6.18 -2.35
CA PRO A 30 30.78 -6.05 -1.44
C PRO A 30 30.29 -5.70 -0.03
N THR A 31 31.00 -6.17 0.98
CA THR A 31 30.71 -5.83 2.38
C THR A 31 31.04 -4.37 2.67
N THR A 32 30.47 -3.80 3.74
CA THR A 32 30.73 -2.40 4.15
C THR A 32 32.22 -2.10 4.33
N ASN A 33 33.01 -3.06 4.81
CA ASN A 33 34.46 -2.89 4.95
C ASN A 33 35.16 -2.78 3.58
N VAL A 34 34.74 -3.56 2.60
CA VAL A 34 35.24 -3.48 1.22
C VAL A 34 34.80 -2.18 0.56
N ILE A 35 33.57 -1.71 0.79
CA ILE A 35 33.10 -0.42 0.28
C ILE A 35 33.95 0.74 0.81
N ARG A 36 34.31 0.72 2.11
CA ARG A 36 35.26 1.72 2.67
C ARG A 36 36.62 1.71 1.98
N LYS A 37 37.17 0.53 1.71
CA LYS A 37 38.44 0.39 0.96
C LYS A 37 38.30 0.90 -0.48
N LEU A 38 37.19 0.62 -1.15
CA LEU A 38 36.89 1.13 -2.48
C LEU A 38 36.80 2.66 -2.50
N ALA A 39 36.06 3.25 -1.55
CA ALA A 39 35.95 4.70 -1.40
C ALA A 39 37.33 5.36 -1.23
N ALA A 40 38.16 4.80 -0.36
CA ALA A 40 39.52 5.28 -0.15
C ALA A 40 40.39 5.11 -1.40
N LEU A 41 40.36 3.95 -2.09
CA LEU A 41 41.11 3.64 -3.29
C LEU A 41 40.77 4.58 -4.45
N PHE A 42 39.50 4.87 -4.64
CA PHE A 42 39.02 5.72 -5.72
C PHE A 42 38.92 7.20 -5.36
N LYS A 43 39.20 7.56 -4.11
CA LYS A 43 39.07 8.93 -3.55
C LYS A 43 37.65 9.50 -3.76
N ILE A 44 36.64 8.69 -3.51
CA ILE A 44 35.24 9.03 -3.59
C ILE A 44 34.69 9.08 -2.15
N ASP A 45 33.77 9.99 -1.87
CA ASP A 45 33.09 10.02 -0.58
C ASP A 45 32.29 8.72 -0.36
N ILE A 46 32.37 8.15 0.83
CA ILE A 46 31.70 6.88 1.12
C ILE A 46 30.18 7.00 1.01
N ASN A 47 29.61 8.17 1.33
CA ASN A 47 28.19 8.41 1.22
C ASN A 47 27.78 8.52 -0.25
N GLU A 48 28.62 9.11 -1.10
CA GLU A 48 28.42 9.14 -2.55
C GLU A 48 28.44 7.73 -3.13
N LEU A 49 29.38 6.87 -2.69
CA LEU A 49 29.45 5.48 -3.15
C LEU A 49 28.27 4.63 -2.63
N LEU A 50 27.73 4.95 -1.47
CA LEU A 50 26.56 4.30 -0.91
C LEU A 50 25.28 4.80 -1.58
N SER A 51 25.16 6.09 -1.90
CA SER A 51 24.02 6.64 -2.64
C SER A 51 23.92 6.09 -4.06
N MET A 52 25.06 5.97 -4.78
CA MET A 52 25.10 5.28 -6.08
C MET A 52 24.61 3.83 -6.00
N ARG A 53 24.78 3.17 -4.85
CA ARG A 53 24.27 1.83 -4.59
C ARG A 53 22.77 1.82 -4.34
N ASP A 54 22.23 2.89 -3.77
CA ASP A 54 20.79 3.03 -3.47
C ASP A 54 20.01 3.49 -4.71
N GLU A 55 20.62 4.23 -5.65
CA GLU A 55 20.04 4.59 -6.94
C GLU A 55 19.79 3.38 -7.88
N GLU A 56 20.52 2.27 -7.71
CA GLU A 56 20.26 1.00 -8.43
C GLU A 56 19.15 0.14 -7.77
N ARG A 57 18.73 0.44 -6.56
CA ARG A 57 17.56 -0.19 -5.93
C ARG A 57 16.29 0.44 -6.47
N LYS A 58 15.82 -0.06 -7.60
CA LYS A 58 14.47 0.26 -8.07
C LYS A 58 13.47 -0.37 -7.09
N MET A 59 13.08 0.42 -6.08
CA MET A 59 12.02 0.02 -5.15
C MET A 59 10.71 -0.06 -5.92
N GLU A 60 10.05 -1.21 -5.84
CA GLU A 60 8.72 -1.45 -6.40
C GLU A 60 7.70 -1.27 -5.28
N ILE A 61 6.90 -0.21 -5.36
CA ILE A 61 5.78 0.02 -4.45
C ILE A 61 4.52 -0.08 -5.28
N SER A 62 3.64 -1.00 -4.91
CA SER A 62 2.30 -1.12 -5.49
C SER A 62 1.25 -0.86 -4.43
N LYS A 63 0.16 -0.16 -4.81
CA LYS A 63 -0.97 0.11 -3.92
C LYS A 63 -2.25 -0.45 -4.53
N ILE A 64 -2.90 -1.36 -3.80
CA ILE A 64 -4.15 -2.00 -4.20
C ILE A 64 -5.26 -1.76 -3.20
N VAL A 65 -6.48 -1.83 -3.68
CA VAL A 65 -7.69 -1.79 -2.85
C VAL A 65 -8.35 -3.15 -2.81
N ILE A 66 -8.78 -3.57 -1.64
CA ILE A 66 -9.76 -4.65 -1.46
C ILE A 66 -11.05 -4.01 -0.96
N THR A 67 -12.07 -3.98 -1.81
CA THR A 67 -13.38 -3.43 -1.48
C THR A 67 -14.48 -4.49 -1.62
N GLY A 68 -15.69 -4.13 -1.31
CA GLY A 68 -16.88 -4.98 -1.41
C GLY A 68 -17.87 -4.73 -0.29
N GLY A 69 -19.09 -5.20 -0.46
CA GLY A 69 -20.18 -5.04 0.48
C GLY A 69 -19.92 -5.69 1.85
N PRO A 70 -20.89 -5.52 2.79
CA PRO A 70 -20.84 -6.25 4.05
C PRO A 70 -20.77 -7.76 3.84
N CYS A 71 -19.99 -8.48 4.64
CA CYS A 71 -19.77 -9.94 4.52
C CYS A 71 -19.19 -10.42 3.17
N ALA A 72 -18.43 -9.58 2.47
CA ALA A 72 -17.75 -9.96 1.23
C ALA A 72 -16.45 -10.77 1.45
N GLY A 73 -16.07 -11.08 2.68
CA GLY A 73 -14.86 -11.86 2.97
C GLY A 73 -13.55 -11.06 2.88
N LYS A 74 -13.59 -9.73 2.93
CA LYS A 74 -12.42 -8.85 2.83
C LYS A 74 -11.27 -9.24 3.77
N SER A 75 -11.55 -9.46 5.05
CA SER A 75 -10.51 -9.85 6.04
C SER A 75 -9.84 -11.18 5.69
N THR A 76 -10.59 -12.14 5.15
CA THR A 76 -10.05 -13.41 4.68
C THR A 76 -9.15 -13.21 3.46
N ALA A 77 -9.60 -12.40 2.50
CA ALA A 77 -8.82 -12.06 1.31
C ALA A 77 -7.52 -11.32 1.68
N MET A 78 -7.56 -10.39 2.64
CA MET A 78 -6.37 -9.68 3.13
C MET A 78 -5.35 -10.63 3.76
N SER A 79 -5.81 -11.58 4.58
CA SER A 79 -4.92 -12.61 5.16
C SER A 79 -4.29 -13.49 4.07
N TRP A 80 -5.05 -13.84 3.05
CA TRP A 80 -4.53 -14.61 1.92
C TRP A 80 -3.51 -13.79 1.11
N VAL A 81 -3.80 -12.54 0.80
CA VAL A 81 -2.87 -11.62 0.11
C VAL A 81 -1.58 -11.48 0.90
N GLN A 82 -1.66 -11.26 2.22
CA GLN A 82 -0.48 -11.18 3.08
C GLN A 82 0.41 -12.41 2.92
N ASN A 83 -0.15 -13.61 3.06
CA ASN A 83 0.60 -14.85 2.98
C ASN A 83 1.23 -15.05 1.59
N ALA A 84 0.44 -14.87 0.53
CA ALA A 84 0.90 -15.08 -0.84
C ALA A 84 2.02 -14.10 -1.22
N PHE A 85 1.83 -12.80 -0.99
CA PHE A 85 2.82 -11.79 -1.37
C PHE A 85 4.08 -11.82 -0.50
N THR A 86 3.97 -12.17 0.79
CA THR A 86 5.14 -12.40 1.64
C THR A 86 5.99 -13.55 1.12
N GLN A 87 5.38 -14.64 0.65
CA GLN A 87 6.10 -15.74 0.01
C GLN A 87 6.78 -15.33 -1.31
N MET A 88 6.24 -14.33 -2.00
CA MET A 88 6.83 -13.73 -3.21
C MET A 88 7.90 -12.68 -2.91
N GLY A 89 8.23 -12.45 -1.65
CA GLY A 89 9.26 -11.52 -1.21
C GLY A 89 8.80 -10.06 -1.06
N TYR A 90 7.49 -9.81 -1.05
CA TYR A 90 6.94 -8.48 -0.74
C TYR A 90 6.86 -8.22 0.76
N THR A 91 7.13 -6.99 1.17
CA THR A 91 6.66 -6.45 2.44
C THR A 91 5.25 -5.94 2.24
N VAL A 92 4.28 -6.51 2.96
CA VAL A 92 2.86 -6.14 2.84
C VAL A 92 2.47 -5.19 3.95
N LEU A 93 1.95 -4.03 3.60
CA LEU A 93 1.43 -3.01 4.50
C LEU A 93 -0.09 -2.95 4.36
N PHE A 94 -0.81 -2.84 5.47
CA PHE A 94 -2.27 -2.72 5.46
C PHE A 94 -2.71 -1.36 5.96
N VAL A 95 -3.48 -0.64 5.14
CA VAL A 95 -4.23 0.56 5.53
C VAL A 95 -5.59 0.10 6.03
N PRO A 96 -5.87 0.16 7.35
CA PRO A 96 -7.11 -0.36 7.92
C PRO A 96 -8.32 0.49 7.54
N GLU A 97 -9.52 -0.12 7.56
CA GLU A 97 -10.79 0.53 7.24
C GLU A 97 -11.04 1.75 8.13
N THR A 98 -11.12 2.91 7.51
CA THR A 98 -11.25 4.20 8.22
C THR A 98 -12.63 4.37 8.87
N ALA A 99 -13.68 3.83 8.26
CA ALA A 99 -15.02 3.89 8.84
C ALA A 99 -15.11 3.17 10.20
N THR A 100 -14.56 1.96 10.28
CA THR A 100 -14.52 1.19 11.54
C THR A 100 -13.75 1.94 12.63
N GLU A 101 -12.62 2.55 12.30
CA GLU A 101 -11.81 3.32 13.23
C GLU A 101 -12.57 4.53 13.79
N LEU A 102 -13.22 5.32 12.93
CA LEU A 102 -13.99 6.49 13.33
C LEU A 102 -15.20 6.10 14.18
N ILE A 103 -15.97 5.09 13.74
CA ILE A 103 -17.18 4.66 14.42
C ILE A 103 -16.86 4.10 15.81
N THR A 104 -15.84 3.28 15.95
CA THR A 104 -15.39 2.78 17.26
C THR A 104 -14.85 3.87 18.16
N GLY A 105 -14.28 4.93 17.58
CA GLY A 105 -13.86 6.14 18.28
C GLY A 105 -15.00 7.10 18.63
N GLY A 106 -16.26 6.78 18.29
CA GLY A 106 -17.44 7.60 18.58
C GLY A 106 -17.78 8.64 17.50
N VAL A 107 -17.03 8.69 16.40
CA VAL A 107 -17.32 9.56 15.24
C VAL A 107 -18.07 8.75 14.20
N ALA A 108 -19.38 8.97 14.09
CA ALA A 108 -20.26 8.15 13.26
C ALA A 108 -21.27 9.03 12.49
N PRO A 109 -21.93 8.51 11.43
CA PRO A 109 -22.94 9.27 10.68
C PRO A 109 -24.07 9.82 11.56
N TRP A 110 -24.37 9.16 12.66
CA TRP A 110 -25.43 9.56 13.62
C TRP A 110 -24.93 10.43 14.78
N THR A 111 -23.62 10.64 14.92
CA THR A 111 -23.02 11.55 15.92
C THR A 111 -22.54 12.86 15.30
N CYS A 112 -22.33 12.91 13.99
CA CYS A 112 -22.02 14.12 13.26
C CYS A 112 -23.30 14.91 12.91
N GLY A 113 -23.16 16.21 12.60
CA GLY A 113 -24.29 17.07 12.23
C GLY A 113 -25.00 16.60 10.96
N THR A 114 -24.26 16.14 9.96
CA THR A 114 -24.79 15.56 8.73
C THR A 114 -23.95 14.37 8.26
N ASN A 115 -24.55 13.50 7.45
CA ASN A 115 -23.79 12.42 6.81
C ASN A 115 -22.65 12.96 5.93
N ALA A 116 -22.83 14.06 5.25
CA ALA A 116 -21.80 14.67 4.41
C ALA A 116 -20.58 15.14 5.23
N GLU A 117 -20.80 15.67 6.45
CA GLU A 117 -19.71 16.03 7.36
C GLU A 117 -18.94 14.80 7.85
N TYR A 118 -19.67 13.73 8.23
CA TYR A 118 -19.04 12.46 8.58
C TYR A 118 -18.19 11.91 7.42
N GLN A 119 -18.77 11.83 6.21
CA GLN A 119 -18.08 11.31 5.03
C GLN A 119 -16.85 12.16 4.66
N LYS A 120 -16.92 13.48 4.87
CA LYS A 120 -15.78 14.37 4.68
C LYS A 120 -14.64 14.05 5.65
N CYS A 121 -14.96 13.82 6.93
CA CYS A 121 -13.97 13.41 7.94
C CYS A 121 -13.35 12.06 7.59
N GLN A 122 -14.17 11.08 7.22
CA GLN A 122 -13.73 9.75 6.83
C GLN A 122 -12.79 9.80 5.60
N LEU A 123 -13.21 10.47 4.53
CA LEU A 123 -12.44 10.58 3.30
C LEU A 123 -11.10 11.31 3.53
N ARG A 124 -11.12 12.39 4.30
CA ARG A 124 -9.90 13.12 4.66
C ARG A 124 -8.92 12.24 5.43
N LEU A 125 -9.39 11.52 6.45
CA LEU A 125 -8.55 10.63 7.23
C LEU A 125 -7.98 9.50 6.38
N GLN A 126 -8.79 8.92 5.49
CA GLN A 126 -8.34 7.86 4.59
C GLN A 126 -7.25 8.34 3.65
N ILE A 127 -7.43 9.47 2.96
CA ILE A 127 -6.42 10.06 2.06
C ILE A 127 -5.09 10.31 2.82
N GLU A 128 -5.16 10.87 4.02
CA GLU A 128 -3.95 11.12 4.81
C GLU A 128 -3.29 9.83 5.31
N LYS A 129 -4.06 8.82 5.71
CA LYS A 129 -3.54 7.50 6.10
C LYS A 129 -2.79 6.85 4.93
N GLU A 130 -3.40 6.78 3.76
CA GLU A 130 -2.77 6.19 2.58
C GLU A 130 -1.47 6.90 2.23
N LYS A 131 -1.46 8.23 2.25
CA LYS A 131 -0.27 9.05 2.02
C LYS A 131 0.84 8.78 3.04
N ILE A 132 0.49 8.63 4.33
CA ILE A 132 1.46 8.28 5.38
C ILE A 132 2.08 6.91 5.11
N PHE A 133 1.27 5.92 4.71
CA PHE A 133 1.76 4.59 4.38
C PHE A 133 2.69 4.58 3.15
N GLU A 134 2.37 5.36 2.11
CA GLU A 134 3.23 5.56 0.95
C GLU A 134 4.57 6.21 1.33
N GLN A 135 4.54 7.27 2.14
CA GLN A 135 5.75 7.93 2.64
C GLN A 135 6.60 6.98 3.49
N ALA A 136 5.97 6.22 4.38
CA ALA A 136 6.67 5.23 5.20
C ALA A 136 7.31 4.14 4.32
N ALA A 137 6.57 3.64 3.31
CA ALA A 137 7.06 2.66 2.36
C ALA A 137 8.36 3.12 1.67
N GLN A 138 8.42 4.38 1.24
CA GLN A 138 9.60 4.95 0.58
C GLN A 138 10.86 4.96 1.44
N THR A 139 10.73 4.88 2.76
CA THR A 139 11.87 4.87 3.71
C THR A 139 12.29 3.46 4.11
N MET A 140 11.55 2.43 3.74
CA MET A 140 11.84 1.05 4.12
C MET A 140 13.02 0.47 3.35
N PRO A 141 13.96 -0.25 4.01
CA PRO A 141 15.13 -0.84 3.36
C PRO A 141 14.79 -2.16 2.65
N VAL A 142 13.72 -2.19 1.87
CA VAL A 142 13.20 -3.37 1.15
C VAL A 142 12.99 -3.06 -0.33
N GLU A 143 12.96 -4.07 -1.18
CA GLU A 143 12.89 -3.89 -2.64
C GLU A 143 11.46 -3.89 -3.17
N LYS A 144 10.56 -4.63 -2.50
CA LYS A 144 9.17 -4.80 -2.95
C LYS A 144 8.20 -4.55 -1.82
N ILE A 145 7.28 -3.64 -2.05
CA ILE A 145 6.23 -3.29 -1.07
C ILE A 145 4.88 -3.37 -1.76
N LEU A 146 3.93 -4.01 -1.09
CA LEU A 146 2.52 -3.99 -1.45
C LEU A 146 1.74 -3.27 -0.36
N ILE A 147 1.12 -2.15 -0.68
CA ILE A 147 0.17 -1.45 0.20
C ILE A 147 -1.23 -1.94 -0.15
N VAL A 148 -1.93 -2.49 0.83
CA VAL A 148 -3.29 -3.01 0.68
C VAL A 148 -4.23 -2.14 1.49
N CYS A 149 -5.14 -1.44 0.82
CA CYS A 149 -6.16 -0.61 1.45
C CYS A 149 -7.45 -1.42 1.69
N ASP A 150 -7.91 -1.47 2.94
CA ASP A 150 -9.25 -1.97 3.26
C ASP A 150 -10.26 -0.88 2.95
N ARG A 151 -10.85 -0.94 1.81
CA ARG A 151 -11.65 0.04 1.06
C ARG A 151 -10.81 1.13 0.37
N GLY A 152 -11.34 1.59 -0.75
CA GLY A 152 -10.81 2.72 -1.51
C GLY A 152 -11.48 4.04 -1.16
N THR A 153 -10.84 5.14 -1.54
CA THR A 153 -11.39 6.50 -1.33
C THR A 153 -12.70 6.71 -2.09
N LEU A 154 -12.90 6.05 -3.25
CA LEU A 154 -14.13 6.14 -4.05
C LEU A 154 -15.30 5.39 -3.43
N ASP A 155 -15.09 4.43 -2.54
CA ASP A 155 -16.14 3.71 -1.83
C ASP A 155 -17.09 4.67 -1.06
N ASN A 156 -16.58 5.81 -0.61
CA ASN A 156 -17.38 6.84 0.06
C ASN A 156 -18.52 7.38 -0.81
N LYS A 157 -18.38 7.31 -2.13
CA LYS A 157 -19.42 7.75 -3.08
C LYS A 157 -20.70 6.92 -2.96
N ALA A 158 -20.60 5.63 -2.63
CA ALA A 158 -21.76 4.76 -2.41
C ALA A 158 -22.65 5.22 -1.23
N TYR A 159 -22.13 6.03 -0.32
CA TYR A 159 -22.80 6.52 0.88
C TYR A 159 -23.22 7.99 0.81
N MET A 160 -23.00 8.65 -0.33
CA MET A 160 -23.31 10.08 -0.55
C MET A 160 -24.03 10.28 -1.88
N LYS A 161 -24.56 11.49 -2.09
CA LYS A 161 -24.98 11.93 -3.42
C LYS A 161 -23.74 12.34 -4.24
N ASP A 162 -23.72 12.06 -5.52
CA ASP A 162 -22.61 12.36 -6.42
C ASP A 162 -22.16 13.84 -6.35
N ILE A 163 -23.11 14.77 -6.31
CA ILE A 163 -22.80 16.20 -6.19
C ILE A 163 -22.12 16.57 -4.86
N GLU A 164 -22.50 15.89 -3.77
CA GLU A 164 -21.89 16.10 -2.44
C GLU A 164 -20.49 15.50 -2.41
N PHE A 165 -20.31 14.31 -2.98
CA PHE A 165 -18.99 13.65 -3.08
C PHE A 165 -18.00 14.51 -3.86
N LYS A 166 -18.39 14.99 -5.05
CA LYS A 166 -17.55 15.90 -5.87
C LYS A 166 -17.23 17.20 -5.15
N ARG A 167 -18.13 17.72 -4.34
CA ARG A 167 -17.89 18.92 -3.52
C ARG A 167 -16.85 18.61 -2.44
N VAL A 168 -17.01 17.51 -1.70
CA VAL A 168 -16.09 17.10 -0.65
C VAL A 168 -14.69 16.87 -1.21
N LEU A 169 -14.54 16.17 -2.34
CA LEU A 169 -13.24 15.98 -2.99
C LEU A 169 -12.58 17.32 -3.33
N ARG A 170 -13.31 18.28 -3.91
CA ARG A 170 -12.76 19.62 -4.22
C ARG A 170 -12.30 20.35 -2.96
N GLU A 171 -13.06 20.28 -1.88
CA GLU A 171 -12.69 20.89 -0.59
C GLU A 171 -11.43 20.25 0.01
N LEU A 172 -11.17 18.98 -0.31
CA LEU A 172 -9.95 18.25 0.09
C LEU A 172 -8.78 18.42 -0.92
N GLY A 173 -8.97 19.23 -1.98
CA GLY A 173 -7.94 19.45 -3.01
C GLY A 173 -7.72 18.21 -3.90
N SER A 174 -8.75 17.39 -4.08
CA SER A 174 -8.71 16.17 -4.88
C SER A 174 -9.81 16.07 -5.94
N SER A 175 -9.84 14.98 -6.70
CA SER A 175 -10.83 14.68 -7.72
C SER A 175 -11.01 13.16 -7.85
N GLU A 176 -12.14 12.70 -8.41
CA GLU A 176 -12.38 11.26 -8.66
C GLU A 176 -11.26 10.62 -9.48
N VAL A 177 -10.79 11.30 -10.52
CA VAL A 177 -9.70 10.81 -11.37
C VAL A 177 -8.41 10.63 -10.57
N LYS A 178 -8.05 11.63 -9.75
CA LYS A 178 -6.84 11.57 -8.93
C LYS A 178 -6.90 10.42 -7.92
N GLU A 179 -8.03 10.25 -7.26
CA GLU A 179 -8.21 9.17 -6.28
C GLU A 179 -8.21 7.80 -6.96
N ARG A 180 -8.90 7.64 -8.09
CA ARG A 180 -8.90 6.39 -8.88
C ARG A 180 -7.48 6.02 -9.34
N ASP A 181 -6.78 6.97 -9.93
CA ASP A 181 -5.45 6.74 -10.53
C ASP A 181 -4.34 6.63 -9.47
N SER A 182 -4.67 6.78 -8.20
CA SER A 182 -3.74 6.53 -7.08
C SER A 182 -3.56 5.04 -6.77
N TYR A 183 -4.37 4.16 -7.33
CA TYR A 183 -4.31 2.72 -7.10
C TYR A 183 -3.86 1.97 -8.35
N ASP A 184 -2.99 0.97 -8.19
CA ASP A 184 -2.55 0.09 -9.27
C ASP A 184 -3.61 -0.95 -9.64
N ALA A 185 -4.42 -1.38 -8.66
CA ALA A 185 -5.55 -2.28 -8.88
C ALA A 185 -6.62 -2.16 -7.78
N VAL A 186 -7.87 -2.46 -8.15
CA VAL A 186 -9.01 -2.53 -7.24
C VAL A 186 -9.66 -3.91 -7.37
N PHE A 187 -9.81 -4.59 -6.24
CA PHE A 187 -10.47 -5.91 -6.17
C PHE A 187 -11.78 -5.77 -5.42
N HIS A 188 -12.89 -5.89 -6.16
CA HIS A 188 -14.22 -5.91 -5.57
C HIS A 188 -14.62 -7.33 -5.22
N LEU A 189 -14.93 -7.57 -3.94
CA LEU A 189 -15.44 -8.84 -3.44
C LEU A 189 -16.96 -8.74 -3.26
N VAL A 190 -17.68 -9.60 -3.96
CA VAL A 190 -19.14 -9.64 -3.91
C VAL A 190 -19.62 -10.06 -2.51
N THR A 191 -20.62 -9.37 -1.98
CA THR A 191 -21.21 -9.70 -0.68
C THR A 191 -21.79 -11.12 -0.64
N ALA A 192 -21.61 -11.84 0.48
CA ALA A 192 -22.25 -13.13 0.70
C ALA A 192 -23.79 -13.05 0.67
N ALA A 193 -24.37 -11.86 0.88
CA ALA A 193 -25.80 -11.64 0.71
C ALA A 193 -26.30 -11.87 -0.73
N ASN A 194 -25.39 -12.03 -1.71
CA ASN A 194 -25.69 -12.30 -3.11
C ASN A 194 -25.24 -13.71 -3.49
N GLY A 195 -26.09 -14.70 -3.30
CA GLY A 195 -25.87 -16.09 -3.70
C GLY A 195 -25.11 -16.96 -2.70
N ALA A 196 -24.85 -16.47 -1.48
CA ALA A 196 -24.23 -17.21 -0.38
C ALA A 196 -24.81 -16.75 0.98
N GLU A 197 -26.11 -16.55 1.04
CA GLU A 197 -26.84 -15.94 2.17
C GLU A 197 -26.62 -16.70 3.49
N GLU A 198 -26.33 -17.98 3.45
CA GLU A 198 -26.03 -18.82 4.61
C GLU A 198 -24.74 -18.38 5.34
N TYR A 199 -23.81 -17.71 4.62
CA TYR A 199 -22.57 -17.16 5.18
C TYR A 199 -22.72 -15.69 5.59
N TYR A 200 -23.88 -15.07 5.37
CA TYR A 200 -24.12 -13.69 5.80
C TYR A 200 -24.35 -13.64 7.31
N THR A 201 -23.37 -13.13 8.05
CA THR A 201 -23.41 -13.04 9.52
C THR A 201 -23.09 -11.62 9.99
N LYS A 202 -23.77 -11.21 11.09
CA LYS A 202 -23.50 -9.95 11.80
C LYS A 202 -22.59 -10.13 13.01
N VAL A 203 -22.29 -11.38 13.39
CA VAL A 203 -21.61 -11.71 14.65
C VAL A 203 -20.15 -11.22 14.66
N ASN A 204 -19.50 -11.17 13.52
CA ASN A 204 -18.07 -10.88 13.42
C ASN A 204 -17.74 -9.36 13.34
N ASN A 205 -18.74 -8.48 13.33
CA ASN A 205 -18.51 -7.03 13.30
C ASN A 205 -19.68 -6.28 13.92
N THR A 206 -19.47 -5.69 15.09
CA THR A 206 -20.50 -4.95 15.86
C THR A 206 -20.97 -3.66 15.18
N ALA A 207 -20.19 -3.10 14.27
CA ALA A 207 -20.56 -1.93 13.46
C ALA A 207 -21.52 -2.29 12.31
N ARG A 208 -21.81 -3.59 12.12
CA ARG A 208 -22.66 -4.06 11.02
C ARG A 208 -24.14 -4.08 11.42
N THR A 209 -24.92 -3.21 10.80
CA THR A 209 -26.36 -3.07 11.07
C THR A 209 -27.24 -3.46 9.89
N GLU A 210 -26.68 -3.63 8.71
CA GLU A 210 -27.39 -3.80 7.45
C GLU A 210 -28.11 -5.15 7.37
N THR A 211 -29.30 -5.15 6.74
CA THR A 211 -29.98 -6.37 6.30
C THR A 211 -29.32 -6.94 5.04
N PRO A 212 -29.56 -8.22 4.68
CA PRO A 212 -29.04 -8.78 3.43
C PRO A 212 -29.44 -7.96 2.19
N GLU A 213 -30.65 -7.43 2.13
CA GLU A 213 -31.10 -6.58 1.01
C GLU A 213 -30.34 -5.24 0.97
N GLN A 214 -30.11 -4.64 2.13
CA GLN A 214 -29.31 -3.41 2.22
C GLN A 214 -27.85 -3.68 1.82
N ALA A 215 -27.30 -4.82 2.22
CA ALA A 215 -25.94 -5.22 1.83
C ALA A 215 -25.80 -5.39 0.31
N ARG A 216 -26.78 -6.04 -0.35
CA ARG A 216 -26.79 -6.14 -1.82
C ARG A 216 -26.83 -4.77 -2.49
N LYS A 217 -27.70 -3.87 -2.05
CA LYS A 217 -27.81 -2.52 -2.60
C LYS A 217 -26.53 -1.69 -2.44
N ILE A 218 -25.83 -1.85 -1.31
CA ILE A 218 -24.53 -1.22 -1.09
C ILE A 218 -23.50 -1.80 -2.04
N ASP A 219 -23.46 -3.13 -2.18
CA ASP A 219 -22.53 -3.84 -3.04
C ASP A 219 -22.71 -3.45 -4.53
N GLU A 220 -23.96 -3.38 -5.00
CA GLU A 220 -24.30 -2.90 -6.35
C GLU A 220 -23.81 -1.46 -6.59
N LYS A 221 -23.96 -0.58 -5.61
CA LYS A 221 -23.45 0.79 -5.70
C LYS A 221 -21.92 0.82 -5.78
N LEU A 222 -21.24 0.04 -4.93
CA LEU A 222 -19.78 -0.03 -4.94
C LEU A 222 -19.21 -0.55 -6.28
N ILE A 223 -19.92 -1.50 -6.93
CA ILE A 223 -19.53 -2.01 -8.26
C ILE A 223 -19.72 -0.94 -9.34
N SER A 224 -20.71 -0.06 -9.20
CA SER A 224 -21.04 0.96 -10.20
C SER A 224 -20.14 2.20 -10.16
N GLU A 225 -19.35 2.37 -9.13
CA GLU A 225 -18.45 3.51 -8.91
C GLU A 225 -16.99 3.20 -9.25
#